data_d107a0bb99555e0ac705b99b512fa788
#
_entry.id   d107a0bb99555e0ac705b99b512fa788
#
_cell.length_a   1.000
_cell.length_b   1.000
_cell.length_c   1.000
_cell.angle_alpha   90.00
_cell.angle_beta   90.00
_cell.angle_gamma   90.00
#
_symmetry.space_group_name_H-M   'P 1'
#
loop_
_entity.id
_entity.type
_entity.pdbx_description
1 polymer ?
#
loop_
_entity_poly.entity_id
_entity_poly.type
_entity_poly.pdbx_seq_one_letter_code
_entity_poly.pdbx_strand_id
1 'polypeptide(L)'
;MENLLTEMGERLSKRRKQLGLTQEQLAEMAGSTTQTISTAETGRKALRPENVLKLCDALDISIDYLFRGQISDQDFSLLSTKISQLTPEQYQYLETIIDSFIAAVTLEKESANKKSIGR
;
A
#
# COMPACT_ATOMS: atom_id res chain seq x y z
N MET A 1 17.57 -3.74 9.73
CA MET A 1 16.74 -4.96 9.63
C MET A 1 15.43 -4.85 10.40
N GLU A 2 15.50 -4.42 11.67
CA GLU A 2 14.28 -4.24 12.47
C GLU A 2 13.32 -3.21 11.84
N ASN A 3 13.87 -2.12 11.30
CA ASN A 3 13.06 -1.10 10.64
C ASN A 3 12.37 -1.64 9.38
N LEU A 4 13.03 -2.51 8.63
CA LEU A 4 12.45 -3.11 7.43
C LEU A 4 11.22 -3.95 7.76
N LEU A 5 11.32 -4.82 8.76
CA LEU A 5 10.19 -5.66 9.16
C LEU A 5 9.01 -4.84 9.67
N THR A 6 9.29 -3.78 10.43
CA THR A 6 8.27 -2.88 10.95
C THR A 6 7.57 -2.14 9.80
N GLU A 7 8.34 -1.62 8.87
CA GLU A 7 7.80 -0.89 7.71
C GLU A 7 6.94 -1.81 6.82
N MET A 8 7.42 -3.03 6.56
CA MET A 8 6.65 -4.02 5.82
C MET A 8 5.34 -4.35 6.54
N GLY A 9 5.42 -4.55 7.85
CA GLY A 9 4.25 -4.85 8.67
C GLY A 9 3.22 -3.73 8.63
N GLU A 10 3.66 -2.50 8.69
CA GLU A 10 2.77 -1.34 8.60
C GLU A 10 2.08 -1.27 7.23
N ARG A 11 2.80 -1.56 6.15
CA ARG A 11 2.23 -1.58 4.81
C ARG A 11 1.19 -2.68 4.64
N LEU A 12 1.47 -3.86 5.20
CA LEU A 12 0.51 -4.97 5.21
C LEU A 12 -0.78 -4.58 5.94
N SER A 13 -0.63 -4.06 7.14
CA SER A 13 -1.76 -3.66 7.98
C SER A 13 -2.59 -2.57 7.32
N LYS A 14 -1.94 -1.55 6.80
CA LYS A 14 -2.60 -0.43 6.15
C LYS A 14 -3.40 -0.89 4.93
N ARG A 15 -2.79 -1.71 4.07
CA ARG A 15 -3.47 -2.19 2.88
C ARG A 15 -4.64 -3.10 3.23
N ARG A 16 -4.46 -4.00 4.21
CA ARG A 16 -5.53 -4.85 4.69
C ARG A 16 -6.74 -4.03 5.13
N LYS A 17 -6.49 -2.98 5.91
CA LYS A 17 -7.55 -2.09 6.40
C LYS A 17 -8.21 -1.31 5.27
N GLN A 18 -7.44 -0.87 4.28
CA GLN A 18 -7.99 -0.19 3.09
C GLN A 18 -8.98 -1.08 2.34
N LEU A 19 -8.73 -2.39 2.32
CA LEU A 19 -9.60 -3.35 1.67
C LEU A 19 -10.76 -3.82 2.59
N GLY A 20 -10.82 -3.33 3.82
CA GLY A 20 -11.86 -3.69 4.76
C GLY A 20 -11.75 -5.11 5.29
N LEU A 21 -10.55 -5.68 5.29
CA LEU A 21 -10.34 -7.07 5.71
C LEU A 21 -9.89 -7.15 7.16
N THR A 22 -10.38 -8.17 7.87
CA THR A 22 -9.82 -8.56 9.16
C THR A 22 -8.57 -9.40 8.93
N GLN A 23 -7.77 -9.58 9.98
CA GLN A 23 -6.61 -10.48 9.90
C GLN A 23 -7.03 -11.91 9.55
N GLU A 24 -8.17 -12.36 10.10
CA GLU A 24 -8.71 -13.69 9.81
C GLU A 24 -9.10 -13.83 8.33
N GLN A 25 -9.77 -12.82 7.78
CA GLN A 25 -10.17 -12.82 6.38
C GLN A 25 -8.95 -12.84 5.45
N LEU A 26 -7.94 -12.03 5.77
CA LEU A 26 -6.71 -12.02 4.98
C LEU A 26 -6.01 -13.37 5.06
N ALA A 27 -5.92 -13.97 6.25
CA ALA A 27 -5.31 -15.28 6.42
C ALA A 27 -6.00 -16.33 5.56
N GLU A 28 -7.32 -16.32 5.54
CA GLU A 28 -8.11 -17.24 4.72
C GLU A 28 -7.83 -17.04 3.23
N MET A 29 -7.85 -15.79 2.76
CA MET A 29 -7.58 -15.47 1.35
C MET A 29 -6.18 -15.89 0.92
N ALA A 30 -5.21 -15.72 1.79
CA ALA A 30 -3.80 -16.02 1.49
C ALA A 30 -3.40 -17.46 1.78
N GLY A 31 -4.33 -18.28 2.32
CA GLY A 31 -3.99 -19.64 2.71
C GLY A 31 -2.95 -19.69 3.84
N SER A 32 -3.05 -18.75 4.77
CA SER A 32 -2.13 -18.60 5.88
C SER A 32 -2.88 -18.67 7.22
N THR A 33 -2.24 -18.32 8.32
CA THR A 33 -2.85 -18.29 9.64
C THR A 33 -2.94 -16.88 10.16
N THR A 34 -3.92 -16.62 11.02
CA THR A 34 -4.07 -15.31 11.68
C THR A 34 -2.81 -14.96 12.47
N GLN A 35 -2.18 -15.94 13.09
CA GLN A 35 -0.93 -15.76 13.83
C GLN A 35 0.18 -15.22 12.92
N THR A 36 0.32 -15.79 11.73
CA THR A 36 1.32 -15.36 10.75
C THR A 36 1.07 -13.90 10.33
N ILE A 37 -0.19 -13.56 10.06
CA ILE A 37 -0.56 -12.18 9.71
C ILE A 37 -0.23 -11.23 10.85
N SER A 38 -0.63 -11.57 12.07
CA SER A 38 -0.42 -10.73 13.25
C SER A 38 1.06 -10.46 13.50
N THR A 39 1.89 -11.50 13.47
CA THR A 39 3.34 -11.34 13.70
C THR A 39 4.00 -10.55 12.58
N ALA A 40 3.55 -10.72 11.33
CA ALA A 40 4.07 -9.94 10.20
C ALA A 40 3.71 -8.45 10.32
N GLU A 41 2.47 -8.15 10.68
CA GLU A 41 2.00 -6.76 10.81
C GLU A 41 2.70 -6.01 11.93
N THR A 42 3.12 -6.70 12.98
CA THR A 42 3.85 -6.09 14.10
C THR A 42 5.36 -6.06 13.89
N GLY A 43 5.86 -6.66 12.81
CA GLY A 43 7.28 -6.70 12.51
C GLY A 43 8.09 -7.63 13.41
N ARG A 44 7.44 -8.55 14.10
CA ARG A 44 8.12 -9.48 15.03
C ARG A 44 8.94 -10.54 14.33
N LYS A 45 8.47 -11.01 13.19
CA LYS A 45 9.15 -12.06 12.43
C LYS A 45 9.08 -11.74 10.94
N ALA A 46 10.14 -12.12 10.23
CA ALA A 46 10.13 -12.05 8.78
C ALA A 46 9.18 -13.10 8.21
N LEU A 47 8.51 -12.75 7.13
CA LEU A 47 7.68 -13.67 6.38
C LEU A 47 8.56 -14.61 5.55
N ARG A 48 8.14 -15.86 5.42
CA ARG A 48 8.76 -16.77 4.46
C ARG A 48 8.43 -16.28 3.04
N PRO A 49 9.32 -16.53 2.06
CA PRO A 49 9.08 -16.05 0.69
C PRO A 49 7.73 -16.45 0.10
N GLU A 50 7.29 -17.69 0.36
CA GLU A 50 5.99 -18.15 -0.14
C GLU A 50 4.83 -17.38 0.46
N ASN A 51 4.95 -16.95 1.72
CA ASN A 51 3.92 -16.14 2.37
C ASN A 51 3.92 -14.71 1.83
N VAL A 52 5.09 -14.17 1.49
CA VAL A 52 5.20 -12.85 0.85
C VAL A 52 4.38 -12.84 -0.45
N LEU A 53 4.59 -13.85 -1.30
CA LEU A 53 3.87 -13.94 -2.57
C LEU A 53 2.36 -14.06 -2.36
N LYS A 54 1.94 -14.93 -1.45
CA LYS A 54 0.52 -15.15 -1.16
C LYS A 54 -0.16 -13.89 -0.64
N LEU A 55 0.51 -13.17 0.27
CA LEU A 55 -0.04 -11.95 0.84
C LEU A 55 -0.08 -10.81 -0.17
N CYS A 56 0.95 -10.64 -0.97
CA CYS A 56 0.96 -9.63 -2.02
C CYS A 56 -0.16 -9.88 -3.03
N ASP A 57 -0.37 -11.14 -3.42
CA ASP A 57 -1.46 -11.50 -4.34
C ASP A 57 -2.83 -11.21 -3.70
N ALA A 58 -3.02 -11.61 -2.46
CA ALA A 58 -4.30 -11.39 -1.76
C ALA A 58 -4.61 -9.91 -1.57
N LEU A 59 -3.59 -9.09 -1.31
CA LEU A 59 -3.74 -7.65 -1.07
C LEU A 59 -3.66 -6.82 -2.34
N ASP A 60 -3.33 -7.44 -3.46
CA ASP A 60 -3.14 -6.75 -4.75
C ASP A 60 -2.12 -5.63 -4.63
N ILE A 61 -0.95 -5.96 -4.08
CA ILE A 61 0.20 -5.06 -4.00
C ILE A 61 1.42 -5.75 -4.59
N SER A 62 2.38 -4.94 -5.03
CA SER A 62 3.64 -5.46 -5.56
C SER A 62 4.61 -5.80 -4.43
N ILE A 63 5.58 -6.65 -4.73
CA ILE A 63 6.68 -6.96 -3.82
C ILE A 63 7.50 -5.69 -3.55
N ASP A 64 7.72 -4.87 -4.58
CA ASP A 64 8.45 -3.60 -4.44
C ASP A 64 7.75 -2.66 -3.47
N TYR A 65 6.42 -2.56 -3.54
CA TYR A 65 5.68 -1.75 -2.59
C TYR A 65 5.83 -2.28 -1.17
N LEU A 66 5.70 -3.60 -0.99
CA LEU A 66 5.81 -4.20 0.34
C LEU A 66 7.20 -3.96 0.96
N PHE A 67 8.26 -4.20 0.19
CA PHE A 67 9.63 -4.13 0.69
C PHE A 67 10.20 -2.70 0.75
N ARG A 68 9.88 -1.86 -0.23
CA ARG A 68 10.51 -0.54 -0.38
C ARG A 68 9.54 0.62 -0.28
N GLY A 69 8.25 0.36 -0.28
CA GLY A 69 7.24 1.41 -0.27
C GLY A 69 7.16 2.17 -1.58
N GLN A 70 7.64 1.57 -2.68
CA GLN A 70 7.70 2.22 -3.99
C GLN A 70 6.66 1.63 -4.94
N ILE A 71 6.14 2.48 -5.81
CA ILE A 71 5.23 2.05 -6.86
C ILE A 71 6.07 1.43 -7.97
N SER A 72 5.71 0.19 -8.38
CA SER A 72 6.41 -0.51 -9.47
C SER A 72 5.79 -0.14 -10.82
N ASP A 73 6.52 -0.48 -11.90
CA ASP A 73 5.99 -0.34 -13.26
C ASP A 73 4.72 -1.18 -13.45
N GLN A 74 4.64 -2.33 -12.79
CA GLN A 74 3.45 -3.16 -12.84
C GLN A 74 2.26 -2.46 -12.20
N ASP A 75 2.46 -1.75 -11.09
CA ASP A 75 1.41 -0.96 -10.44
C ASP A 75 0.87 0.10 -11.39
N PHE A 76 1.74 0.81 -12.10
CA PHE A 76 1.34 1.78 -13.11
C PHE A 76 0.54 1.13 -14.24
N SER A 77 0.99 -0.03 -14.70
CA SER A 77 0.32 -0.76 -15.78
C SER A 77 -1.10 -1.17 -15.38
N LEU A 78 -1.27 -1.68 -14.16
CA LEU A 78 -2.58 -2.06 -13.64
C LEU A 78 -3.52 -0.86 -13.54
N LEU A 79 -3.02 0.25 -13.01
CA LEU A 79 -3.81 1.46 -12.91
C LEU A 79 -4.18 2.02 -14.28
N SER A 80 -3.25 2.02 -15.22
CA SER A 80 -3.47 2.45 -16.60
C SER A 80 -4.59 1.64 -17.26
N THR A 81 -4.60 0.33 -17.04
CA THR A 81 -5.65 -0.54 -17.56
C THR A 81 -7.02 -0.15 -16.99
N LYS A 82 -7.10 0.12 -15.70
CA LYS A 82 -8.35 0.57 -15.06
C LYS A 82 -8.81 1.91 -15.64
N ILE A 83 -7.89 2.84 -15.82
CA ILE A 83 -8.18 4.16 -16.36
C ILE A 83 -8.69 4.06 -17.80
N SER A 84 -8.13 3.14 -18.60
CA SER A 84 -8.54 2.97 -20.00
C SER A 84 -9.99 2.54 -20.17
N GLN A 85 -10.63 2.04 -19.11
CA GLN A 85 -12.03 1.64 -19.12
C GLN A 85 -13.00 2.81 -18.90
N LEU A 86 -12.49 3.98 -18.56
CA LEU A 86 -13.30 5.16 -18.32
C LEU A 86 -13.68 5.85 -19.62
N THR A 87 -14.85 6.49 -19.61
CA THR A 87 -15.20 7.41 -20.71
C THR A 87 -14.34 8.66 -20.60
N PRO A 88 -14.18 9.44 -21.69
CA PRO A 88 -13.43 10.70 -21.64
C PRO A 88 -13.94 11.65 -20.56
N GLU A 89 -15.25 11.71 -20.36
CA GLU A 89 -15.85 12.56 -19.32
C GLU A 89 -15.49 12.09 -17.92
N GLN A 90 -15.56 10.78 -17.68
CA GLN A 90 -15.17 10.18 -16.40
C GLN A 90 -13.69 10.41 -16.13
N TYR A 91 -12.85 10.30 -17.15
CA TYR A 91 -11.41 10.56 -17.03
C TYR A 91 -11.15 11.99 -16.58
N GLN A 92 -11.89 12.97 -17.07
CA GLN A 92 -11.73 14.38 -16.65
C GLN A 92 -12.03 14.55 -15.17
N TYR A 93 -13.04 13.87 -14.64
CA TYR A 93 -13.33 13.89 -13.21
C TYR A 93 -12.18 13.27 -12.41
N LEU A 94 -11.63 12.16 -12.91
CA LEU A 94 -10.50 11.52 -12.25
C LEU A 94 -9.28 12.44 -12.21
N GLU A 95 -8.99 13.15 -13.30
CA GLU A 95 -7.88 14.11 -13.34
C GLU A 95 -8.05 15.19 -12.27
N THR A 96 -9.25 15.70 -12.12
CA THR A 96 -9.56 16.72 -11.10
C THR A 96 -9.29 16.17 -9.68
N ILE A 97 -9.70 14.93 -9.42
CA ILE A 97 -9.46 14.29 -8.13
C ILE A 97 -7.96 14.13 -7.87
N ILE A 98 -7.22 13.68 -8.87
CA ILE A 98 -5.77 13.48 -8.76
C ILE A 98 -5.08 14.82 -8.51
N ASP A 99 -5.41 15.86 -9.26
CA ASP A 99 -4.83 17.19 -9.09
C ASP A 99 -5.09 17.75 -7.71
N SER A 100 -6.31 17.60 -7.21
CA SER A 100 -6.67 18.03 -5.87
C SER A 100 -5.90 17.27 -4.79
N PHE A 101 -5.73 15.97 -4.98
CA PHE A 101 -4.98 15.12 -4.06
C PHE A 101 -3.50 15.52 -4.02
N ILE A 102 -2.90 15.72 -5.20
CA ILE A 102 -1.49 16.15 -5.31
C ILE A 102 -1.29 17.49 -4.62
N ALA A 103 -2.19 18.45 -4.84
CA ALA A 103 -2.12 19.76 -4.21
C ALA A 103 -2.17 19.64 -2.69
N ALA A 104 -3.07 18.82 -2.15
CA ALA A 104 -3.20 18.61 -0.70
C ALA A 104 -1.93 17.99 -0.10
N VAL A 105 -1.37 16.98 -0.75
CA VAL A 105 -0.14 16.32 -0.30
C VAL A 105 1.04 17.28 -0.36
N THR A 106 1.13 18.10 -1.40
CA THR A 106 2.19 19.10 -1.56
C THR A 106 2.13 20.13 -0.44
N LEU A 107 0.93 20.60 -0.10
CA LEU A 107 0.75 21.56 1.00
C LEU A 107 1.18 20.96 2.35
N GLU A 108 0.85 19.70 2.60
CA GLU A 108 1.28 19.01 3.81
C GLU A 108 2.81 18.95 3.91
N LYS A 109 3.49 18.62 2.81
CA LYS A 109 4.95 18.55 2.77
C LYS A 109 5.58 19.92 3.00
N GLU A 110 5.05 20.97 2.41
CA GLU A 110 5.52 22.32 2.59
C GLU A 110 5.36 22.77 4.05
N SER A 111 4.21 22.50 4.66
CA SER A 111 3.94 22.78 6.07
C SER A 111 4.93 22.07 6.98
N ALA A 112 5.18 20.79 6.74
CA ALA A 112 6.12 20.00 7.52
C ALA A 112 7.54 20.56 7.39
N ASN A 113 7.97 20.94 6.18
CA ASN A 113 9.27 21.54 5.93
C ASN A 113 9.41 22.89 6.63
N LYS A 114 8.40 23.74 6.59
CA LYS A 114 8.41 25.02 7.27
C LYS A 114 8.54 24.86 8.77
N LYS A 115 7.84 23.90 9.37
CA LYS A 115 7.94 23.60 10.79
C LYS A 115 9.34 23.11 11.18
N SER A 116 9.95 22.31 10.32
CA SER A 116 11.30 21.79 10.52
C SER A 116 12.35 22.88 10.41
N ILE A 117 12.20 23.82 9.49
CA ILE A 117 13.16 24.89 9.22
C ILE A 117 12.98 26.05 10.19
N GLY A 118 11.76 26.27 10.66
CA GLY A 118 11.39 27.38 11.53
C GLY A 118 11.92 27.30 12.96
N ARG A 119 12.79 26.35 13.24
CA ARG A 119 13.48 26.23 14.53
C ARG A 119 14.86 26.86 14.44
#